data_93b40a44193b6a1ff39fb3435de6dcb9
#
_entry.id   93b40a44193b6a1ff39fb3435de6dcb9
#
_cell.length_a   1.000
_cell.length_b   1.000
_cell.length_c   1.000
_cell.angle_alpha   90.00
_cell.angle_beta   90.00
_cell.angle_gamma   90.00
#
_symmetry.space_group_name_H-M   'P 1'
#
loop_
_entity.id
_entity.type
_entity.pdbx_description
1 polymer ?
#
loop_
_entity_poly.entity_id
_entity_poly.type
_entity_poly.pdbx_seq_one_letter_code
_entity_poly.pdbx_strand_id
1 'polypeptide(L)'
;MLRIDDPTLTWPLLTIDEAALDHNIGTVAAAFADAGVEHAPHVKTHMSREIWTRQAAAGAWGATVATPAQLRTALGWGLPGAGRRAFLANELVDPRDIAWLRTALADDGADRTADEVWVYVDSARGVDLLAAGFAGAAPEVTARLGVLVELGVPGGRTGVRTVSDAVVLAVGVNDAGLRLAGVAGYEGPVAGGTSDEELAAVGLWCDDLRAVGAQIGGLVDGPTVLSAGGSAFADVVTHRLTVPVQDAAGVDVRTRVVLRSGAYVTHDHGHYLRADPWTRLGAAALRPAITVWGSVLSAPEPGLVICGMGRRDVSFDIDLPTPLVARTPDAAGRLGAADPLAGARVTALNDQHAYLAVDPTAGRALEPGDVVGFGISHPCTTLDKYRTGFVTRGDEVAERITLDF
;
A
#
# COMPACT_ATOMS: atom_id res chain seq x y z
N MET A 1 -20.82 8.11 -23.31
CA MET A 1 -19.96 7.92 -22.14
C MET A 1 -19.90 6.44 -21.88
N LEU A 2 -18.74 5.85 -21.65
CA LEU A 2 -18.58 4.42 -21.38
C LEU A 2 -19.27 4.07 -20.06
N ARG A 3 -19.91 2.90 -19.97
CA ARG A 3 -20.55 2.39 -18.76
C ARG A 3 -20.02 1.00 -18.44
N ILE A 4 -20.17 0.54 -17.19
CA ILE A 4 -19.74 -0.81 -16.79
C ILE A 4 -20.48 -1.92 -17.50
N ASP A 5 -21.68 -1.67 -18.02
CA ASP A 5 -22.51 -2.56 -18.81
C ASP A 5 -22.37 -2.35 -20.34
N ASP A 6 -21.31 -1.68 -20.79
CA ASP A 6 -21.03 -1.49 -22.22
C ASP A 6 -20.66 -2.84 -22.86
N PRO A 7 -21.21 -3.19 -24.03
CA PRO A 7 -20.98 -4.48 -24.69
C PRO A 7 -19.53 -4.72 -25.13
N THR A 8 -18.67 -3.71 -25.08
CA THR A 8 -17.22 -3.86 -25.32
C THR A 8 -16.46 -4.34 -24.09
N LEU A 9 -17.08 -4.34 -22.92
CA LEU A 9 -16.52 -4.83 -21.65
C LEU A 9 -17.00 -6.26 -21.38
N THR A 10 -16.25 -7.00 -20.58
CA THR A 10 -16.57 -8.39 -20.23
C THR A 10 -16.42 -8.61 -18.73
N TRP A 11 -17.24 -9.52 -18.19
CA TRP A 11 -17.06 -10.00 -16.81
C TRP A 11 -16.01 -11.11 -16.75
N PRO A 12 -15.20 -11.20 -15.67
CA PRO A 12 -15.19 -10.32 -14.48
C PRO A 12 -14.63 -8.93 -14.77
N LEU A 13 -15.20 -7.92 -14.14
CA LEU A 13 -14.81 -6.51 -14.30
C LEU A 13 -14.43 -5.90 -12.95
N LEU A 14 -13.27 -5.25 -12.88
CA LEU A 14 -12.83 -4.50 -11.71
C LEU A 14 -13.26 -3.04 -11.82
N THR A 15 -14.02 -2.55 -10.84
CA THR A 15 -14.39 -1.14 -10.70
C THR A 15 -13.91 -0.56 -9.39
N ILE A 16 -13.62 0.75 -9.40
CA ILE A 16 -13.23 1.53 -8.22
C ILE A 16 -14.17 2.73 -8.15
N ASP A 17 -14.94 2.85 -7.08
CA ASP A 17 -15.80 4.00 -6.83
C ASP A 17 -14.96 5.26 -6.63
N GLU A 18 -15.15 6.28 -7.48
CA GLU A 18 -14.37 7.51 -7.47
C GLU A 18 -14.55 8.29 -6.18
N ALA A 19 -15.79 8.37 -5.68
CA ALA A 19 -16.09 9.15 -4.49
C ALA A 19 -15.46 8.51 -3.22
N ALA A 20 -15.41 7.17 -3.16
CA ALA A 20 -14.74 6.45 -2.09
C ALA A 20 -13.22 6.60 -2.21
N LEU A 21 -12.64 6.48 -3.40
CA LEU A 21 -11.22 6.67 -3.67
C LEU A 21 -10.73 8.05 -3.24
N ASP A 22 -11.40 9.10 -3.69
CA ASP A 22 -11.05 10.49 -3.39
C ASP A 22 -11.27 10.82 -1.91
N HIS A 23 -12.33 10.28 -1.29
CA HIS A 23 -12.57 10.40 0.14
C HIS A 23 -11.42 9.78 0.95
N ASN A 24 -10.99 8.57 0.60
CA ASN A 24 -9.91 7.88 1.31
C ASN A 24 -8.59 8.65 1.20
N ILE A 25 -8.24 9.11 -0.01
CA ILE A 25 -7.03 9.90 -0.23
C ILE A 25 -7.06 11.18 0.58
N GLY A 26 -8.17 11.95 0.51
CA GLY A 26 -8.31 13.21 1.22
C GLY A 26 -8.31 13.04 2.74
N THR A 27 -9.01 12.02 3.27
CA THR A 27 -9.07 11.75 4.71
C THR A 27 -7.69 11.44 5.29
N VAL A 28 -6.92 10.57 4.63
CA VAL A 28 -5.58 10.19 5.11
C VAL A 28 -4.59 11.34 4.97
N ALA A 29 -4.63 12.07 3.87
CA ALA A 29 -3.78 13.24 3.67
C ALA A 29 -4.01 14.31 4.75
N ALA A 30 -5.28 14.60 5.08
CA ALA A 30 -5.64 15.55 6.13
C ALA A 30 -5.17 15.07 7.51
N ALA A 31 -5.45 13.81 7.87
CA ALA A 31 -5.05 13.23 9.16
C ALA A 31 -3.54 13.28 9.39
N PHE A 32 -2.75 13.01 8.35
CA PHE A 32 -1.28 13.07 8.47
C PHE A 32 -0.76 14.50 8.50
N ALA A 33 -1.37 15.42 7.74
CA ALA A 33 -1.02 16.84 7.81
C ALA A 33 -1.31 17.41 9.21
N ASP A 34 -2.46 17.09 9.79
CA ASP A 34 -2.85 17.52 11.15
C ASP A 34 -1.90 16.95 12.22
N ALA A 35 -1.39 15.73 12.02
CA ALA A 35 -0.41 15.10 12.90
C ALA A 35 1.03 15.58 12.66
N GLY A 36 1.29 16.40 11.65
CA GLY A 36 2.63 16.88 11.30
C GLY A 36 3.55 15.79 10.77
N VAL A 37 2.99 14.74 10.14
CA VAL A 37 3.75 13.65 9.53
C VAL A 37 3.66 13.69 8.01
N GLU A 38 4.69 13.19 7.34
CA GLU A 38 4.71 13.08 5.90
C GLU A 38 4.17 11.71 5.46
N HIS A 39 3.58 11.66 4.29
CA HIS A 39 3.06 10.42 3.72
C HIS A 39 3.84 10.02 2.47
N ALA A 40 4.36 8.80 2.47
CA ALA A 40 4.94 8.13 1.31
C ALA A 40 4.12 6.87 1.01
N PRO A 41 2.93 6.98 0.40
CA PRO A 41 2.01 5.87 0.25
C PRO A 41 2.62 4.68 -0.49
N HIS A 42 2.30 3.46 -0.06
CA HIS A 42 2.79 2.24 -0.69
C HIS A 42 2.03 1.95 -1.99
N VAL A 43 2.55 2.44 -3.10
CA VAL A 43 1.91 2.30 -4.43
C VAL A 43 1.91 0.86 -4.96
N LYS A 44 2.67 -0.07 -4.33
CA LYS A 44 2.60 -1.51 -4.67
C LYS A 44 1.18 -2.07 -4.60
N THR A 45 0.29 -1.40 -3.85
CA THR A 45 -1.11 -1.83 -3.73
C THR A 45 -1.83 -1.75 -5.05
N HIS A 46 -1.56 -0.74 -5.87
CA HIS A 46 -2.30 -0.50 -7.11
C HIS A 46 -1.43 -0.42 -8.37
N MET A 47 -0.15 -0.11 -8.25
CA MET A 47 0.76 0.10 -9.38
C MET A 47 0.11 0.86 -10.55
N SER A 48 -0.63 1.95 -10.24
CA SER A 48 -1.33 2.80 -11.21
C SER A 48 -0.82 4.23 -11.15
N ARG A 49 -0.43 4.76 -12.31
CA ARG A 49 -0.03 6.16 -12.47
C ARG A 49 -1.17 7.11 -12.13
N GLU A 50 -2.39 6.77 -12.53
CA GLU A 50 -3.58 7.60 -12.35
C GLU A 50 -3.93 7.75 -10.86
N ILE A 51 -3.90 6.66 -10.09
CA ILE A 51 -4.13 6.70 -8.63
C ILE A 51 -2.97 7.43 -7.94
N TRP A 52 -1.72 7.14 -8.34
CA TRP A 52 -0.55 7.85 -7.80
C TRP A 52 -0.62 9.36 -8.04
N THR A 53 -1.09 9.79 -9.21
CA THR A 53 -1.29 11.22 -9.51
C THR A 53 -2.23 11.90 -8.51
N ARG A 54 -3.32 11.23 -8.12
CA ARG A 54 -4.25 11.74 -7.09
C ARG A 54 -3.58 11.82 -5.71
N GLN A 55 -2.81 10.80 -5.32
CA GLN A 55 -2.06 10.80 -4.05
C GLN A 55 -0.97 11.89 -4.01
N ALA A 56 -0.25 12.08 -5.10
CA ALA A 56 0.76 13.14 -5.22
C ALA A 56 0.13 14.53 -5.14
N ALA A 57 -1.02 14.74 -5.78
CA ALA A 57 -1.79 16.00 -5.70
C ALA A 57 -2.32 16.27 -4.28
N ALA A 58 -2.57 15.24 -3.48
CA ALA A 58 -2.96 15.33 -2.08
C ALA A 58 -1.78 15.57 -1.11
N GLY A 59 -0.55 15.76 -1.62
CA GLY A 59 0.61 16.14 -0.82
C GLY A 59 1.51 14.99 -0.40
N ALA A 60 1.43 13.82 -1.04
CA ALA A 60 2.38 12.74 -0.79
C ALA A 60 3.83 13.19 -1.06
N TRP A 61 4.75 12.79 -0.17
CA TRP A 61 6.18 13.10 -0.31
C TRP A 61 6.84 12.39 -1.50
N GLY A 62 6.49 11.13 -1.69
CA GLY A 62 7.05 10.23 -2.70
C GLY A 62 6.35 8.88 -2.66
N ALA A 63 6.62 8.02 -3.63
CA ALA A 63 6.02 6.69 -3.72
C ALA A 63 6.83 5.66 -2.93
N THR A 64 6.19 4.86 -2.07
CA THR A 64 6.81 3.65 -1.50
C THR A 64 6.54 2.44 -2.38
N VAL A 65 7.56 1.63 -2.61
CA VAL A 65 7.53 0.41 -3.41
C VAL A 65 8.23 -0.74 -2.66
N ALA A 66 8.02 -1.98 -3.10
CA ALA A 66 8.56 -3.18 -2.43
C ALA A 66 9.66 -3.87 -3.22
N THR A 67 9.79 -3.61 -4.52
CA THR A 67 10.78 -4.28 -5.38
C THR A 67 11.47 -3.29 -6.32
N PRO A 68 12.68 -3.62 -6.81
CA PRO A 68 13.35 -2.80 -7.82
C PRO A 68 12.54 -2.66 -9.12
N ALA A 69 11.75 -3.67 -9.50
CA ALA A 69 10.88 -3.58 -10.67
C ALA A 69 9.80 -2.51 -10.47
N GLN A 70 9.12 -2.52 -9.32
CA GLN A 70 8.15 -1.49 -8.97
C GLN A 70 8.79 -0.09 -8.87
N LEU A 71 10.04 0.00 -8.39
CA LEU A 71 10.78 1.26 -8.34
C LEU A 71 10.99 1.84 -9.76
N ARG A 72 11.42 0.99 -10.71
CA ARG A 72 11.58 1.37 -12.12
C ARG A 72 10.26 1.86 -12.73
N THR A 73 9.18 1.12 -12.49
CA THR A 73 7.84 1.47 -12.96
C THR A 73 7.39 2.83 -12.38
N ALA A 74 7.45 2.99 -11.06
CA ALA A 74 6.97 4.20 -10.38
C ALA A 74 7.75 5.47 -10.82
N LEU A 75 9.07 5.40 -10.90
CA LEU A 75 9.90 6.50 -11.40
C LEU A 75 9.68 6.73 -12.91
N GLY A 76 9.44 5.66 -13.68
CA GLY A 76 9.15 5.68 -15.11
C GLY A 76 7.81 6.36 -15.47
N TRP A 77 6.90 6.56 -14.51
CA TRP A 77 5.67 7.34 -14.75
C TRP A 77 5.95 8.82 -15.06
N GLY A 78 7.16 9.30 -14.77
CA GLY A 78 7.63 10.62 -15.19
C GLY A 78 6.87 11.79 -14.56
N LEU A 79 6.28 11.61 -13.38
CA LEU A 79 5.58 12.67 -12.66
C LEU A 79 6.59 13.58 -11.95
N PRO A 80 6.55 14.91 -12.15
CA PRO A 80 7.45 15.83 -11.46
C PRO A 80 7.15 15.91 -9.96
N GLY A 81 8.10 16.46 -9.18
CA GLY A 81 7.94 16.63 -7.74
C GLY A 81 7.88 15.29 -7.00
N ALA A 82 6.78 14.99 -6.33
CA ALA A 82 6.61 13.75 -5.56
C ALA A 82 6.87 12.48 -6.40
N GLY A 83 6.56 12.48 -7.69
CA GLY A 83 6.80 11.36 -8.59
C GLY A 83 8.27 11.05 -8.87
N ARG A 84 9.19 11.95 -8.55
CA ARG A 84 10.64 11.75 -8.65
C ARG A 84 11.28 11.30 -7.34
N ARG A 85 10.48 11.11 -6.29
CA ARG A 85 10.93 10.60 -4.99
C ARG A 85 10.33 9.24 -4.76
N ALA A 86 11.17 8.31 -4.31
CA ALA A 86 10.71 6.95 -4.02
C ALA A 86 11.36 6.40 -2.76
N PHE A 87 10.64 5.51 -2.12
CA PHE A 87 11.12 4.74 -0.99
C PHE A 87 10.99 3.25 -1.34
N LEU A 88 12.11 2.61 -1.70
CA LEU A 88 12.18 1.16 -1.79
C LEU A 88 12.23 0.60 -0.37
N ALA A 89 11.08 0.23 0.16
CA ALA A 89 10.95 -0.34 1.50
C ALA A 89 11.38 -1.82 1.50
N ASN A 90 12.61 -2.06 1.11
CA ASN A 90 13.29 -3.35 1.03
C ASN A 90 14.80 -3.14 0.81
N GLU A 91 15.58 -4.21 0.96
CA GLU A 91 17.02 -4.23 0.71
C GLU A 91 17.30 -4.23 -0.79
N LEU A 92 18.23 -3.37 -1.21
CA LEU A 92 18.72 -3.33 -2.58
C LEU A 92 20.08 -4.02 -2.65
N VAL A 93 20.09 -5.30 -3.01
CA VAL A 93 21.30 -6.15 -2.92
C VAL A 93 21.79 -6.69 -4.27
N ASP A 94 20.99 -6.60 -5.34
CA ASP A 94 21.43 -7.00 -6.68
C ASP A 94 22.31 -5.92 -7.30
N PRO A 95 23.56 -6.21 -7.67
CA PRO A 95 24.46 -5.23 -8.28
C PRO A 95 23.91 -4.57 -9.55
N ARG A 96 23.04 -5.27 -10.30
CA ARG A 96 22.42 -4.74 -11.53
C ARG A 96 21.41 -3.65 -11.20
N ASP A 97 20.63 -3.84 -10.13
CA ASP A 97 19.64 -2.87 -9.66
C ASP A 97 20.31 -1.68 -8.99
N ILE A 98 21.42 -1.92 -8.26
CA ILE A 98 22.23 -0.83 -7.68
C ILE A 98 22.85 0.03 -8.79
N ALA A 99 23.42 -0.60 -9.84
CA ALA A 99 23.98 0.12 -10.98
C ALA A 99 22.92 0.94 -11.74
N TRP A 100 21.72 0.38 -11.91
CA TRP A 100 20.60 1.11 -12.51
C TRP A 100 20.19 2.30 -11.66
N LEU A 101 20.04 2.12 -10.33
CA LEU A 101 19.66 3.21 -9.43
C LEU A 101 20.69 4.33 -9.45
N ARG A 102 21.99 3.99 -9.43
CA ARG A 102 23.06 4.98 -9.58
C ARG A 102 22.90 5.79 -10.87
N THR A 103 22.58 5.14 -11.98
CA THR A 103 22.35 5.83 -13.26
C THR A 103 21.13 6.73 -13.22
N ALA A 104 20.02 6.25 -12.63
CA ALA A 104 18.79 7.03 -12.47
C ALA A 104 18.99 8.28 -11.59
N LEU A 105 19.83 8.16 -10.54
CA LEU A 105 20.18 9.29 -9.67
C LEU A 105 21.23 10.23 -10.27
N ALA A 106 22.02 9.76 -11.25
CA ALA A 106 22.99 10.58 -11.96
C ALA A 106 22.37 11.44 -13.07
N ASP A 107 21.14 11.14 -13.49
CA ASP A 107 20.40 11.96 -14.44
C ASP A 107 20.09 13.33 -13.82
N ASP A 108 20.63 14.40 -14.40
CA ASP A 108 20.51 15.79 -13.92
C ASP A 108 19.70 16.69 -14.86
N GLY A 109 19.13 16.12 -15.93
CA GLY A 109 18.27 16.82 -16.87
C GLY A 109 17.02 17.44 -16.22
N ALA A 110 16.36 18.35 -16.94
CA ALA A 110 15.10 18.96 -16.49
C ALA A 110 14.02 17.90 -16.21
N ASP A 111 14.01 16.83 -16.99
CA ASP A 111 13.10 15.69 -16.88
C ASP A 111 13.78 14.46 -16.24
N ARG A 112 14.71 14.70 -15.30
CA ARG A 112 15.46 13.63 -14.62
C ARG A 112 14.55 12.53 -14.05
N THR A 113 15.09 11.32 -14.02
CA THR A 113 14.36 10.12 -13.59
C THR A 113 14.03 10.14 -12.10
N ALA A 114 14.97 10.59 -11.23
CA ALA A 114 14.78 10.60 -9.79
C ALA A 114 15.45 11.80 -9.12
N ASP A 115 14.76 12.42 -8.17
CA ASP A 115 15.31 13.47 -7.30
C ASP A 115 15.95 12.88 -6.05
N GLU A 116 15.30 11.86 -5.45
CA GLU A 116 15.75 11.20 -4.22
C GLU A 116 15.15 9.79 -4.16
N VAL A 117 15.97 8.82 -3.77
CA VAL A 117 15.51 7.46 -3.49
C VAL A 117 16.05 6.99 -2.15
N TRP A 118 15.17 6.46 -1.33
CA TRP A 118 15.54 5.79 -0.08
C TRP A 118 15.47 4.28 -0.22
N VAL A 119 16.43 3.59 0.43
CA VAL A 119 16.50 2.12 0.44
C VAL A 119 16.81 1.63 1.86
N TYR A 120 16.55 0.35 2.12
CA TYR A 120 16.91 -0.29 3.38
C TYR A 120 18.28 -0.95 3.34
N VAL A 121 18.84 -1.10 4.54
CA VAL A 121 19.91 -2.05 4.87
C VAL A 121 19.61 -2.72 6.22
N ASP A 122 19.91 -4.01 6.31
CA ASP A 122 19.79 -4.81 7.53
C ASP A 122 21.07 -5.59 7.88
N SER A 123 22.14 -5.43 7.09
CA SER A 123 23.37 -6.18 7.22
C SER A 123 24.59 -5.40 6.73
N ALA A 124 25.76 -5.67 7.28
CA ALA A 124 27.02 -5.11 6.80
C ALA A 124 27.23 -5.46 5.31
N ARG A 125 26.83 -6.67 4.90
CA ARG A 125 26.94 -7.06 3.49
C ARG A 125 26.09 -6.19 2.57
N GLY A 126 24.88 -5.81 2.99
CA GLY A 126 24.02 -4.87 2.25
C GLY A 126 24.67 -3.51 2.10
N VAL A 127 25.30 -3.00 3.18
CA VAL A 127 26.07 -1.75 3.15
C VAL A 127 27.22 -1.84 2.17
N ASP A 128 28.03 -2.92 2.21
CA ASP A 128 29.16 -3.14 1.31
C ASP A 128 28.74 -3.15 -0.17
N LEU A 129 27.61 -3.78 -0.48
CA LEU A 129 27.08 -3.85 -1.85
C LEU A 129 26.68 -2.47 -2.37
N LEU A 130 25.98 -1.68 -1.55
CA LEU A 130 25.61 -0.30 -1.91
C LEU A 130 26.85 0.58 -2.05
N ALA A 131 27.78 0.52 -1.10
CA ALA A 131 29.03 1.29 -1.14
C ALA A 131 29.87 0.96 -2.39
N ALA A 132 30.01 -0.32 -2.72
CA ALA A 132 30.70 -0.76 -3.94
C ALA A 132 30.02 -0.26 -5.21
N GLY A 133 28.68 -0.33 -5.26
CA GLY A 133 27.89 0.12 -6.42
C GLY A 133 27.93 1.63 -6.64
N PHE A 134 28.07 2.41 -5.57
CA PHE A 134 28.18 3.87 -5.63
C PHE A 134 29.63 4.39 -5.57
N ALA A 135 30.62 3.50 -5.53
CA ALA A 135 32.04 3.88 -5.53
C ALA A 135 32.37 4.76 -6.73
N GLY A 136 33.01 5.91 -6.48
CA GLY A 136 33.35 6.91 -7.51
C GLY A 136 32.17 7.64 -8.14
N ALA A 137 30.96 7.53 -7.58
CA ALA A 137 29.86 8.40 -7.97
C ALA A 137 30.14 9.85 -7.51
N ALA A 138 29.62 10.82 -8.24
CA ALA A 138 29.71 12.23 -7.85
C ALA A 138 28.95 12.47 -6.53
N PRO A 139 29.41 13.41 -5.67
CA PRO A 139 28.76 13.69 -4.38
C PRO A 139 27.25 14.00 -4.52
N GLU A 140 26.86 14.65 -5.59
CA GLU A 140 25.46 15.01 -5.87
C GLU A 140 24.60 13.75 -6.11
N VAL A 141 25.17 12.70 -6.67
CA VAL A 141 24.50 11.42 -6.91
C VAL A 141 24.32 10.65 -5.60
N THR A 142 25.39 10.56 -4.79
CA THR A 142 25.32 9.91 -3.48
C THR A 142 24.41 10.64 -2.50
N ALA A 143 24.32 11.96 -2.60
CA ALA A 143 23.42 12.77 -1.78
C ALA A 143 21.93 12.50 -2.06
N ARG A 144 21.59 12.01 -3.25
CA ARG A 144 20.22 11.63 -3.63
C ARG A 144 19.84 10.21 -3.18
N LEU A 145 20.80 9.37 -2.76
CA LEU A 145 20.55 8.08 -2.15
C LEU A 145 20.46 8.24 -0.64
N GLY A 146 19.31 7.95 -0.05
CA GLY A 146 19.15 7.85 1.41
C GLY A 146 19.16 6.39 1.85
N VAL A 147 19.99 6.06 2.82
CA VAL A 147 20.02 4.72 3.39
C VAL A 147 19.36 4.76 4.75
N LEU A 148 18.37 3.89 4.98
CA LEU A 148 17.73 3.70 6.27
C LEU A 148 18.07 2.30 6.80
N VAL A 149 18.42 2.22 8.08
CA VAL A 149 18.54 0.92 8.73
C VAL A 149 17.15 0.37 8.98
N GLU A 150 16.90 -0.89 8.58
CA GLU A 150 15.63 -1.54 8.89
C GLU A 150 15.69 -2.21 10.26
N LEU A 151 14.76 -1.82 11.14
CA LEU A 151 14.48 -2.50 12.40
C LEU A 151 13.34 -3.50 12.18
N GLY A 152 13.66 -4.78 12.26
CA GLY A 152 12.72 -5.88 12.14
C GLY A 152 12.26 -6.41 13.50
N VAL A 153 11.64 -7.59 13.48
CA VAL A 153 11.18 -8.29 14.69
C VAL A 153 11.69 -9.74 14.71
N PRO A 154 11.89 -10.36 15.87
CA PRO A 154 12.28 -11.76 15.96
C PRO A 154 11.29 -12.67 15.22
N GLY A 155 11.78 -13.57 14.37
CA GLY A 155 10.95 -14.43 13.53
C GLY A 155 10.30 -13.74 12.32
N GLY A 156 10.46 -12.41 12.19
CA GLY A 156 9.99 -11.65 11.04
C GLY A 156 10.91 -11.78 9.82
N ARG A 157 10.57 -11.06 8.74
CA ARG A 157 11.26 -11.16 7.44
C ARG A 157 12.66 -10.53 7.48
N THR A 158 12.80 -9.28 7.12
CA THR A 158 14.05 -8.50 7.04
C THR A 158 14.26 -7.63 8.28
N GLY A 159 15.35 -6.87 8.32
CA GLY A 159 15.70 -5.94 9.39
C GLY A 159 16.57 -6.54 10.48
N VAL A 160 17.38 -5.71 11.13
CA VAL A 160 18.11 -6.10 12.34
C VAL A 160 17.16 -6.34 13.50
N ARG A 161 17.56 -7.08 14.52
CA ARG A 161 16.66 -7.56 15.57
C ARG A 161 16.70 -6.77 16.87
N THR A 162 17.72 -5.91 17.05
CA THR A 162 17.86 -5.12 18.26
C THR A 162 18.22 -3.66 17.94
N VAL A 163 17.91 -2.77 18.88
CA VAL A 163 18.33 -1.36 18.82
C VAL A 163 19.85 -1.24 18.69
N SER A 164 20.61 -2.06 19.43
CA SER A 164 22.07 -2.06 19.37
C SER A 164 22.60 -2.43 17.99
N ASP A 165 22.06 -3.49 17.36
CA ASP A 165 22.48 -3.89 16.02
C ASP A 165 22.16 -2.80 14.99
N ALA A 166 21.00 -2.12 15.14
CA ALA A 166 20.63 -1.00 14.27
C ALA A 166 21.61 0.16 14.37
N VAL A 167 22.04 0.51 15.56
CA VAL A 167 23.03 1.59 15.79
C VAL A 167 24.40 1.22 15.22
N VAL A 168 24.87 -0.01 15.44
CA VAL A 168 26.13 -0.50 14.86
C VAL A 168 26.09 -0.45 13.34
N LEU A 169 24.98 -0.89 12.75
CA LEU A 169 24.83 -0.86 11.29
C LEU A 169 24.78 0.57 10.74
N ALA A 170 24.11 1.50 11.45
CA ALA A 170 24.06 2.92 11.07
C ALA A 170 25.46 3.56 11.05
N VAL A 171 26.30 3.23 12.03
CA VAL A 171 27.72 3.63 12.01
C VAL A 171 28.42 3.07 10.78
N GLY A 172 28.19 1.80 10.45
CA GLY A 172 28.75 1.17 9.24
C GLY A 172 28.31 1.85 7.94
N VAL A 173 27.06 2.31 7.83
CA VAL A 173 26.55 3.09 6.68
C VAL A 173 27.34 4.39 6.53
N ASN A 174 27.53 5.12 7.65
CA ASN A 174 28.28 6.38 7.67
C ASN A 174 29.77 6.17 7.33
N ASP A 175 30.41 5.16 7.92
CA ASP A 175 31.82 4.82 7.67
C ASP A 175 32.07 4.39 6.23
N ALA A 176 31.08 3.79 5.56
CA ALA A 176 31.11 3.43 4.15
C ALA A 176 30.93 4.65 3.20
N GLY A 177 30.73 5.85 3.73
CA GLY A 177 30.53 7.07 2.95
C GLY A 177 29.16 7.16 2.29
N LEU A 178 28.17 6.40 2.75
CA LEU A 178 26.79 6.47 2.30
C LEU A 178 26.01 7.49 3.17
N ARG A 179 25.01 8.14 2.58
CA ARG A 179 24.15 9.07 3.32
C ARG A 179 23.15 8.30 4.18
N LEU A 180 23.42 8.23 5.48
CA LEU A 180 22.44 7.74 6.45
C LEU A 180 21.26 8.72 6.52
N ALA A 181 20.04 8.25 6.24
CA ALA A 181 18.83 9.07 6.31
C ALA A 181 18.07 8.86 7.63
N GLY A 182 18.18 7.68 8.25
CA GLY A 182 17.50 7.38 9.49
C GLY A 182 17.26 5.90 9.72
N VAL A 183 16.13 5.57 10.33
CA VAL A 183 15.70 4.22 10.64
C VAL A 183 14.26 4.00 10.18
N ALA A 184 13.96 2.80 9.73
CA ALA A 184 12.63 2.41 9.33
C ALA A 184 12.33 0.97 9.73
N GLY A 185 11.08 0.55 9.58
CA GLY A 185 10.67 -0.83 9.77
C GLY A 185 9.20 -1.03 9.44
N TYR A 186 8.69 -2.23 9.70
CA TYR A 186 7.31 -2.57 9.48
C TYR A 186 6.73 -3.28 10.71
N GLU A 187 5.74 -2.66 11.32
CA GLU A 187 5.12 -3.11 12.57
C GLU A 187 4.14 -4.27 12.38
N GLY A 188 3.69 -4.53 11.15
CA GLY A 188 2.67 -5.55 10.89
C GLY A 188 2.95 -6.94 11.48
N PRO A 189 4.20 -7.45 11.50
CA PRO A 189 4.50 -8.73 12.14
C PRO A 189 4.50 -8.72 13.67
N VAL A 190 4.37 -7.55 14.32
CA VAL A 190 4.35 -7.42 15.79
C VAL A 190 3.04 -7.95 16.37
N ALA A 191 1.92 -7.74 15.65
CA ALA A 191 0.59 -8.09 16.14
C ALA A 191 -0.30 -8.57 14.99
N GLY A 192 -1.18 -9.53 15.30
CA GLY A 192 -2.14 -10.10 14.34
C GLY A 192 -3.52 -9.46 14.37
N GLY A 193 -3.80 -8.62 15.38
CA GLY A 193 -5.09 -7.97 15.61
C GLY A 193 -4.94 -6.59 16.22
N THR A 194 -6.01 -6.06 16.79
CA THR A 194 -6.11 -4.70 17.32
C THR A 194 -6.63 -4.66 18.76
N SER A 195 -6.39 -5.71 19.57
CA SER A 195 -6.63 -5.66 21.01
C SER A 195 -5.70 -4.64 21.69
N ASP A 196 -6.06 -4.19 22.89
CA ASP A 196 -5.24 -3.21 23.63
C ASP A 196 -3.82 -3.73 23.88
N GLU A 197 -3.66 -5.04 24.12
CA GLU A 197 -2.36 -5.68 24.32
C GLU A 197 -1.53 -5.67 23.02
N GLU A 198 -2.16 -5.99 21.89
CA GLU A 198 -1.51 -5.97 20.58
C GLU A 198 -1.12 -4.55 20.15
N LEU A 199 -2.00 -3.56 20.36
CA LEU A 199 -1.67 -2.16 20.11
C LEU A 199 -0.54 -1.66 21.00
N ALA A 200 -0.48 -2.10 22.28
CA ALA A 200 0.62 -1.79 23.18
C ALA A 200 1.94 -2.41 22.71
N ALA A 201 1.93 -3.65 22.20
CA ALA A 201 3.12 -4.29 21.64
C ALA A 201 3.68 -3.53 20.43
N VAL A 202 2.79 -3.09 19.53
CA VAL A 202 3.18 -2.22 18.39
C VAL A 202 3.77 -0.89 18.90
N GLY A 203 3.19 -0.31 19.96
CA GLY A 203 3.71 0.90 20.60
C GLY A 203 5.14 0.73 21.13
N LEU A 204 5.44 -0.40 21.79
CA LEU A 204 6.79 -0.71 22.28
C LEU A 204 7.80 -0.85 21.14
N TRP A 205 7.41 -1.51 20.05
CA TRP A 205 8.26 -1.59 18.86
C TRP A 205 8.54 -0.21 18.24
N CYS A 206 7.55 0.69 18.23
CA CYS A 206 7.75 2.09 17.80
C CYS A 206 8.71 2.84 18.73
N ASP A 207 8.68 2.55 20.05
CA ASP A 207 9.61 3.14 21.01
C ASP A 207 11.05 2.65 20.77
N ASP A 208 11.25 1.37 20.36
CA ASP A 208 12.56 0.87 19.93
C ASP A 208 13.05 1.60 18.67
N LEU A 209 12.17 1.83 17.69
CA LEU A 209 12.52 2.60 16.49
C LEU A 209 12.95 4.04 16.83
N ARG A 210 12.26 4.68 17.77
CA ARG A 210 12.64 6.01 18.30
C ARG A 210 13.98 5.97 19.06
N ALA A 211 14.22 4.90 19.82
CA ALA A 211 15.48 4.71 20.54
C ALA A 211 16.69 4.57 19.60
N VAL A 212 16.49 3.91 18.44
CA VAL A 212 17.49 3.93 17.36
C VAL A 212 17.68 5.36 16.85
N GLY A 213 16.59 6.06 16.52
CA GLY A 213 16.64 7.45 16.03
C GLY A 213 17.38 8.40 16.97
N ALA A 214 17.18 8.23 18.30
CA ALA A 214 17.88 8.99 19.33
C ALA A 214 19.41 8.79 19.28
N GLN A 215 19.85 7.55 19.10
CA GLN A 215 21.27 7.20 19.14
C GLN A 215 22.01 7.54 17.84
N ILE A 216 21.32 7.51 16.70
CA ILE A 216 21.93 7.80 15.39
C ILE A 216 21.78 9.27 14.95
N GLY A 217 21.05 10.09 15.69
CA GLY A 217 20.76 11.49 15.31
C GLY A 217 22.00 12.31 15.02
N GLY A 218 23.11 12.08 15.72
CA GLY A 218 24.39 12.73 15.48
C GLY A 218 25.16 12.24 14.24
N LEU A 219 24.71 11.15 13.61
CA LEU A 219 25.27 10.58 12.37
C LEU A 219 24.52 11.04 11.12
N VAL A 220 23.31 11.58 11.28
CA VAL A 220 22.44 11.98 10.16
C VAL A 220 22.67 13.45 9.82
N ASP A 221 22.95 13.73 8.55
CA ASP A 221 22.98 15.11 8.06
C ASP A 221 21.55 15.60 7.79
N GLY A 222 21.02 16.37 8.72
CA GLY A 222 19.66 16.88 8.70
C GLY A 222 18.69 16.20 9.67
N PRO A 223 17.37 16.20 9.42
CA PRO A 223 16.42 15.51 10.28
C PRO A 223 16.52 13.99 10.13
N THR A 224 16.59 13.29 11.26
CA THR A 224 16.57 11.82 11.28
C THR A 224 15.20 11.30 10.86
N VAL A 225 15.13 10.55 9.78
CA VAL A 225 13.89 9.92 9.32
C VAL A 225 13.52 8.76 10.25
N LEU A 226 12.29 8.80 10.75
CA LEU A 226 11.63 7.69 11.44
C LEU A 226 10.48 7.23 10.56
N SER A 227 10.52 6.01 10.05
CA SER A 227 9.51 5.56 9.10
C SER A 227 8.96 4.18 9.40
N ALA A 228 7.64 4.11 9.48
CA ALA A 228 6.85 2.89 9.66
C ALA A 228 5.41 3.13 9.14
N GLY A 229 4.44 2.36 9.58
CA GLY A 229 3.04 2.64 9.34
C GLY A 229 2.48 1.90 8.13
N GLY A 230 2.15 0.64 8.33
CA GLY A 230 1.20 -0.08 7.50
C GLY A 230 -0.22 0.47 7.68
N SER A 231 -1.17 -0.10 6.93
CA SER A 231 -2.56 0.41 6.95
C SER A 231 -3.33 0.02 8.21
N ALA A 232 -2.86 -0.92 9.04
CA ALA A 232 -3.59 -1.41 10.21
C ALA A 232 -3.27 -0.67 11.53
N PHE A 233 -2.07 -0.08 11.65
CA PHE A 233 -1.56 0.51 12.89
C PHE A 233 -1.10 1.96 12.71
N ALA A 234 -1.57 2.65 11.68
CA ALA A 234 -1.16 4.02 11.38
C ALA A 234 -1.41 5.00 12.56
N ASP A 235 -2.44 4.75 13.36
CA ASP A 235 -2.76 5.52 14.57
C ASP A 235 -1.69 5.37 15.64
N VAL A 236 -1.31 4.14 16.01
CA VAL A 236 -0.27 3.88 17.02
C VAL A 236 1.07 4.43 16.56
N VAL A 237 1.44 4.16 15.30
CA VAL A 237 2.69 4.63 14.70
C VAL A 237 2.75 6.16 14.70
N THR A 238 1.69 6.84 14.25
CA THR A 238 1.61 8.30 14.28
C THR A 238 1.81 8.83 15.70
N HIS A 239 1.03 8.32 16.67
CA HIS A 239 1.12 8.76 18.06
C HIS A 239 2.51 8.56 18.68
N ARG A 240 3.15 7.43 18.38
CA ARG A 240 4.45 7.09 19.00
C ARG A 240 5.61 7.82 18.32
N LEU A 241 5.65 7.88 16.98
CA LEU A 241 6.80 8.45 16.29
C LEU A 241 6.83 9.97 16.30
N THR A 242 5.71 10.65 16.55
CA THR A 242 5.66 12.13 16.68
C THR A 242 6.07 12.64 18.07
N VAL A 243 6.23 11.74 19.06
CA VAL A 243 6.78 12.14 20.37
C VAL A 243 8.21 12.63 20.19
N PRO A 244 8.60 13.79 20.75
CA PRO A 244 9.95 14.32 20.67
C PRO A 244 11.00 13.29 21.08
N VAL A 245 12.12 13.28 20.37
CA VAL A 245 13.24 12.35 20.59
C VAL A 245 14.41 13.13 21.16
N GLN A 246 15.02 12.61 22.24
CA GLN A 246 16.23 13.19 22.84
C GLN A 246 17.35 12.15 22.83
N ASP A 247 18.58 12.62 22.65
CA ASP A 247 19.77 11.78 22.76
C ASP A 247 20.11 11.47 24.25
N ALA A 248 21.18 10.70 24.49
CA ALA A 248 21.61 10.33 25.84
C ALA A 248 22.04 11.51 26.71
N ALA A 249 22.32 12.66 26.12
CA ALA A 249 22.68 13.91 26.83
C ALA A 249 21.43 14.78 27.08
N GLY A 250 20.23 14.36 26.65
CA GLY A 250 18.99 15.11 26.77
C GLY A 250 18.85 16.23 25.71
N VAL A 251 19.64 16.17 24.64
CA VAL A 251 19.56 17.12 23.54
C VAL A 251 18.50 16.64 22.53
N ASP A 252 17.64 17.56 22.09
CA ASP A 252 16.59 17.23 21.12
C ASP A 252 17.19 16.81 19.77
N VAL A 253 16.80 15.62 19.32
CA VAL A 253 17.12 15.12 17.98
C VAL A 253 16.02 15.58 17.02
N ARG A 254 16.38 16.32 15.99
CA ARG A 254 15.43 16.74 14.97
C ARG A 254 15.00 15.53 14.14
N THR A 255 13.75 15.15 14.23
CA THR A 255 13.18 14.00 13.53
C THR A 255 12.25 14.41 12.38
N ARG A 256 12.07 13.50 11.44
CA ARG A 256 11.13 13.58 10.33
C ARG A 256 10.36 12.26 10.27
N VAL A 257 9.07 12.30 10.55
CA VAL A 257 8.22 11.10 10.56
C VAL A 257 7.58 10.92 9.20
N VAL A 258 7.75 9.72 8.61
CA VAL A 258 7.20 9.38 7.30
C VAL A 258 6.43 8.07 7.38
N LEU A 259 5.12 8.11 7.13
CA LEU A 259 4.26 6.93 7.12
C LEU A 259 4.05 6.40 5.70
N ARG A 260 3.78 5.08 5.59
CA ARG A 260 3.78 4.37 4.30
C ARG A 260 2.53 3.56 4.02
N SER A 261 1.42 3.87 4.67
CA SER A 261 0.13 3.19 4.43
C SER A 261 -0.21 3.14 2.95
N GLY A 262 -0.64 1.97 2.45
CA GLY A 262 -0.92 1.76 1.02
C GLY A 262 -2.36 1.32 0.75
N ALA A 263 -2.82 0.25 1.40
CA ALA A 263 -4.14 -0.33 1.17
C ALA A 263 -5.32 0.61 1.54
N TYR A 264 -5.06 1.64 2.32
CA TYR A 264 -6.04 2.67 2.67
C TYR A 264 -6.73 3.27 1.44
N VAL A 265 -6.01 3.39 0.33
CA VAL A 265 -6.45 4.12 -0.87
C VAL A 265 -7.74 3.54 -1.45
N THR A 266 -7.85 2.23 -1.49
CA THR A 266 -9.05 1.53 -1.95
C THR A 266 -9.84 0.90 -0.81
N HIS A 267 -9.22 0.76 0.36
CA HIS A 267 -9.79 0.04 1.49
C HIS A 267 -10.33 -1.34 1.07
N ASP A 268 -11.06 -2.06 1.91
CA ASP A 268 -11.71 -3.32 1.56
C ASP A 268 -12.95 -3.60 2.41
N HIS A 269 -13.65 -4.68 2.10
CA HIS A 269 -14.85 -5.12 2.81
C HIS A 269 -14.56 -6.19 3.88
N GLY A 270 -13.28 -6.46 4.18
CA GLY A 270 -12.87 -7.53 5.08
C GLY A 270 -11.84 -7.09 6.11
N HIS A 271 -10.56 -7.31 5.82
CA HIS A 271 -9.47 -7.15 6.76
C HIS A 271 -9.32 -5.72 7.28
N TYR A 272 -9.19 -4.75 6.38
CA TYR A 272 -8.98 -3.36 6.79
C TYR A 272 -10.24 -2.69 7.34
N LEU A 273 -11.44 -3.14 6.93
CA LEU A 273 -12.68 -2.69 7.54
C LEU A 273 -12.74 -3.06 9.04
N ARG A 274 -12.19 -4.22 9.43
CA ARG A 274 -12.11 -4.64 10.84
C ARG A 274 -10.96 -3.98 11.62
N ALA A 275 -9.86 -3.64 10.93
CA ALA A 275 -8.65 -3.12 11.54
C ALA A 275 -8.49 -1.60 11.38
N ASP A 276 -9.56 -0.87 10.99
CA ASP A 276 -9.51 0.56 10.65
C ASP A 276 -8.85 1.42 11.75
N PRO A 277 -7.65 1.98 11.50
CA PRO A 277 -6.96 2.84 12.46
C PRO A 277 -7.42 4.31 12.39
N TRP A 278 -8.13 4.70 11.31
CA TRP A 278 -8.40 6.11 11.03
C TRP A 278 -9.41 6.70 11.98
N THR A 279 -10.45 5.94 12.34
CA THR A 279 -11.40 6.34 13.37
C THR A 279 -10.75 6.45 14.75
N ARG A 280 -9.78 5.59 15.07
CA ARG A 280 -8.98 5.70 16.31
C ARG A 280 -8.05 6.92 16.29
N LEU A 281 -7.60 7.37 15.12
CA LEU A 281 -6.82 8.60 14.93
C LEU A 281 -7.69 9.86 14.96
N GLY A 282 -9.02 9.73 15.06
CA GLY A 282 -9.97 10.83 15.04
C GLY A 282 -10.34 11.31 13.63
N ALA A 283 -9.92 10.60 12.59
CA ALA A 283 -10.31 10.86 11.21
C ALA A 283 -11.66 10.20 10.87
N ALA A 284 -12.23 10.56 9.73
CA ALA A 284 -13.41 9.88 9.20
C ALA A 284 -13.10 8.45 8.80
N ALA A 285 -14.09 7.54 8.93
CA ALA A 285 -13.96 6.17 8.46
C ALA A 285 -13.70 6.12 6.95
N LEU A 286 -12.79 5.25 6.53
CA LEU A 286 -12.53 5.01 5.12
C LEU A 286 -13.66 4.18 4.49
N ARG A 287 -13.72 4.22 3.17
CA ARG A 287 -14.77 3.58 2.37
C ARG A 287 -14.18 2.52 1.45
N PRO A 288 -14.68 1.27 1.47
CA PRO A 288 -14.31 0.28 0.46
C PRO A 288 -14.68 0.80 -0.93
N ALA A 289 -13.70 0.87 -1.83
CA ALA A 289 -13.88 1.43 -3.16
C ALA A 289 -13.93 0.37 -4.26
N ILE A 290 -13.34 -0.83 -4.03
CA ILE A 290 -13.24 -1.88 -5.06
C ILE A 290 -14.50 -2.73 -5.07
N THR A 291 -15.03 -2.95 -6.27
CA THR A 291 -16.02 -3.99 -6.57
C THR A 291 -15.56 -4.81 -7.78
N VAL A 292 -15.58 -6.13 -7.64
CA VAL A 292 -15.38 -7.06 -8.76
C VAL A 292 -16.74 -7.62 -9.15
N TRP A 293 -17.09 -7.46 -10.42
CA TRP A 293 -18.36 -7.89 -10.98
C TRP A 293 -18.23 -9.21 -11.73
N GLY A 294 -19.15 -10.15 -11.50
CA GLY A 294 -19.17 -11.45 -12.18
C GLY A 294 -20.60 -11.89 -12.49
N SER A 295 -20.78 -12.54 -13.65
CA SER A 295 -22.09 -13.07 -14.03
C SER A 295 -22.46 -14.33 -13.22
N VAL A 296 -23.72 -14.51 -12.90
CA VAL A 296 -24.29 -15.80 -12.51
C VAL A 296 -24.27 -16.73 -13.70
N LEU A 297 -23.57 -17.84 -13.59
CA LEU A 297 -23.47 -18.86 -14.64
C LEU A 297 -24.51 -19.96 -14.46
N SER A 298 -24.82 -20.31 -13.21
CA SER A 298 -25.69 -21.42 -12.89
C SER A 298 -26.31 -21.27 -11.48
N ALA A 299 -27.53 -21.76 -11.32
CA ALA A 299 -28.20 -21.99 -10.05
C ALA A 299 -28.67 -23.45 -10.01
N PRO A 300 -27.75 -24.42 -9.82
CA PRO A 300 -28.02 -25.84 -10.09
C PRO A 300 -28.91 -26.49 -9.05
N GLU A 301 -28.99 -25.94 -7.85
CA GLU A 301 -29.77 -26.46 -6.73
C GLU A 301 -30.20 -25.33 -5.78
N PRO A 302 -31.29 -25.52 -4.99
CA PRO A 302 -31.75 -24.49 -4.05
C PRO A 302 -30.64 -24.05 -3.08
N GLY A 303 -30.38 -22.76 -2.99
CA GLY A 303 -29.41 -22.19 -2.09
C GLY A 303 -27.95 -22.17 -2.59
N LEU A 304 -27.69 -22.71 -3.80
CA LEU A 304 -26.37 -22.67 -4.44
C LEU A 304 -26.41 -21.91 -5.76
N VAL A 305 -25.55 -20.91 -5.89
CA VAL A 305 -25.36 -20.13 -7.13
C VAL A 305 -23.88 -20.15 -7.49
N ILE A 306 -23.57 -20.30 -8.77
CA ILE A 306 -22.22 -20.30 -9.30
C ILE A 306 -22.02 -19.03 -10.14
N CYS A 307 -21.04 -18.21 -9.75
CA CYS A 307 -20.66 -17.00 -10.49
C CYS A 307 -19.37 -17.20 -11.27
N GLY A 308 -19.26 -16.57 -12.42
CA GLY A 308 -18.09 -16.56 -13.31
C GLY A 308 -17.02 -15.57 -12.83
N MET A 309 -16.50 -15.78 -11.64
CA MET A 309 -15.41 -15.05 -10.99
C MET A 309 -14.75 -16.00 -10.00
N GLY A 310 -13.43 -15.99 -9.87
CA GLY A 310 -12.74 -16.95 -9.02
C GLY A 310 -11.37 -16.48 -8.53
N ARG A 311 -10.51 -17.43 -8.19
CA ARG A 311 -9.16 -17.16 -7.64
C ARG A 311 -8.29 -16.31 -8.56
N ARG A 312 -8.58 -16.31 -9.86
CA ARG A 312 -7.84 -15.50 -10.84
C ARG A 312 -8.29 -14.05 -10.90
N ASP A 313 -9.40 -13.72 -10.23
CA ASP A 313 -10.06 -12.43 -10.35
C ASP A 313 -10.11 -11.66 -9.03
N VAL A 314 -10.04 -12.37 -7.88
CA VAL A 314 -10.12 -11.77 -6.54
C VAL A 314 -9.11 -12.39 -5.58
N SER A 315 -8.78 -11.63 -4.52
CA SER A 315 -8.03 -12.15 -3.37
C SER A 315 -8.83 -13.23 -2.62
N PHE A 316 -8.10 -14.17 -2.02
CA PHE A 316 -8.67 -15.25 -1.19
C PHE A 316 -7.69 -15.71 -0.09
N ASP A 317 -6.63 -14.94 0.11
CA ASP A 317 -5.51 -15.23 1.02
C ASP A 317 -5.82 -14.82 2.46
N ILE A 318 -6.74 -13.87 2.67
CA ILE A 318 -7.20 -13.44 4.01
C ILE A 318 -8.64 -13.94 4.22
N ASP A 319 -9.60 -13.38 3.48
CA ASP A 319 -11.00 -13.79 3.50
C ASP A 319 -11.49 -14.03 2.08
N LEU A 320 -12.58 -14.81 1.95
CA LEU A 320 -13.29 -14.94 0.68
C LEU A 320 -14.03 -13.63 0.35
N PRO A 321 -14.28 -13.33 -0.95
CA PRO A 321 -15.01 -12.13 -1.36
C PRO A 321 -16.42 -12.10 -0.78
N THR A 322 -16.93 -10.89 -0.52
CA THR A 322 -18.25 -10.66 0.06
C THR A 322 -19.24 -10.29 -1.05
N PRO A 323 -20.31 -11.07 -1.29
CA PRO A 323 -21.38 -10.65 -2.20
C PRO A 323 -22.07 -9.40 -1.64
N LEU A 324 -22.15 -8.33 -2.44
CA LEU A 324 -22.71 -7.05 -2.01
C LEU A 324 -24.10 -6.82 -2.58
N VAL A 325 -24.21 -6.95 -3.90
CA VAL A 325 -25.44 -6.64 -4.66
C VAL A 325 -25.57 -7.58 -5.84
N ALA A 326 -26.82 -7.77 -6.29
CA ALA A 326 -27.13 -8.38 -7.58
C ALA A 326 -27.90 -7.41 -8.47
N ARG A 327 -27.73 -7.58 -9.77
CA ARG A 327 -28.40 -6.76 -10.79
C ARG A 327 -28.85 -7.64 -11.95
N THR A 328 -30.05 -7.42 -12.47
CA THR A 328 -30.53 -8.11 -13.68
C THR A 328 -30.27 -7.23 -14.88
N PRO A 329 -29.55 -7.73 -15.90
CA PRO A 329 -29.48 -7.05 -17.19
C PRO A 329 -30.85 -7.12 -17.92
N ASP A 330 -31.21 -6.05 -18.63
CA ASP A 330 -32.31 -6.08 -19.58
C ASP A 330 -31.91 -6.79 -20.89
N ALA A 331 -32.82 -6.87 -21.86
CA ALA A 331 -32.58 -7.49 -23.15
C ALA A 331 -31.47 -6.84 -23.99
N ALA A 332 -31.08 -5.59 -23.66
CA ALA A 332 -29.97 -4.86 -24.26
C ALA A 332 -28.66 -4.99 -23.45
N GLY A 333 -28.67 -5.77 -22.37
CA GLY A 333 -27.51 -5.94 -21.45
C GLY A 333 -27.36 -4.82 -20.43
N ARG A 334 -28.30 -3.87 -20.35
CA ARG A 334 -28.23 -2.77 -19.37
C ARG A 334 -28.57 -3.26 -18.00
N LEU A 335 -27.67 -2.97 -17.03
CA LEU A 335 -27.86 -3.37 -15.64
C LEU A 335 -29.01 -2.60 -14.99
N GLY A 336 -29.99 -3.34 -14.46
CA GLY A 336 -31.08 -2.81 -13.65
C GLY A 336 -30.62 -2.27 -12.29
N ALA A 337 -31.58 -1.99 -11.41
CA ALA A 337 -31.30 -1.56 -10.04
C ALA A 337 -30.44 -2.60 -9.27
N ALA A 338 -29.63 -2.12 -8.34
CA ALA A 338 -28.85 -2.98 -7.46
C ALA A 338 -29.71 -3.46 -6.30
N ASP A 339 -29.86 -4.77 -6.16
CA ASP A 339 -30.53 -5.42 -5.04
C ASP A 339 -29.49 -5.93 -4.03
N PRO A 340 -29.50 -5.49 -2.76
CA PRO A 340 -28.57 -5.97 -1.76
C PRO A 340 -28.66 -7.48 -1.54
N LEU A 341 -27.53 -8.15 -1.44
CA LEU A 341 -27.42 -9.59 -1.18
C LEU A 341 -27.15 -9.87 0.32
N ALA A 342 -28.04 -9.36 1.19
CA ALA A 342 -27.92 -9.60 2.62
C ALA A 342 -28.00 -11.11 2.94
N GLY A 343 -27.01 -11.62 3.71
CA GLY A 343 -26.96 -13.03 4.12
C GLY A 343 -26.36 -13.98 3.07
N ALA A 344 -26.14 -13.54 1.83
CA ALA A 344 -25.37 -14.32 0.87
C ALA A 344 -23.88 -14.36 1.27
N ARG A 345 -23.22 -15.49 0.98
CA ARG A 345 -21.78 -15.63 1.26
C ARG A 345 -21.11 -16.50 0.20
N VAL A 346 -19.87 -16.18 -0.12
CA VAL A 346 -18.99 -17.07 -0.88
C VAL A 346 -18.51 -18.18 0.06
N THR A 347 -18.63 -19.43 -0.36
CA THR A 347 -18.24 -20.61 0.44
C THR A 347 -16.98 -21.26 -0.11
N ALA A 348 -16.69 -21.11 -1.40
CA ALA A 348 -15.50 -21.63 -2.05
C ALA A 348 -15.19 -20.88 -3.33
N LEU A 349 -13.94 -20.97 -3.79
CA LEU A 349 -13.49 -20.48 -5.08
C LEU A 349 -12.72 -21.58 -5.83
N ASN A 350 -13.04 -21.76 -7.10
CA ASN A 350 -12.15 -22.36 -8.10
C ASN A 350 -11.45 -21.24 -8.88
N ASP A 351 -10.68 -21.60 -9.90
CA ASP A 351 -9.95 -20.61 -10.70
C ASP A 351 -10.87 -19.53 -11.29
N GLN A 352 -12.03 -19.94 -11.81
CA GLN A 352 -12.98 -19.09 -12.55
C GLN A 352 -14.41 -19.23 -12.04
N HIS A 353 -14.63 -19.77 -10.86
CA HIS A 353 -15.96 -19.95 -10.28
C HIS A 353 -15.97 -19.58 -8.81
N ALA A 354 -16.98 -18.81 -8.40
CA ALA A 354 -17.32 -18.56 -7.00
C ALA A 354 -18.61 -19.33 -6.66
N TYR A 355 -18.59 -20.01 -5.53
CA TYR A 355 -19.72 -20.75 -4.97
C TYR A 355 -20.40 -19.82 -3.96
N LEU A 356 -21.63 -19.39 -4.28
CA LEU A 356 -22.45 -18.57 -3.38
C LEU A 356 -23.49 -19.43 -2.69
N ALA A 357 -23.48 -19.40 -1.37
CA ALA A 357 -24.63 -19.84 -0.58
C ALA A 357 -25.59 -18.66 -0.43
N VAL A 358 -26.84 -18.86 -0.83
CA VAL A 358 -27.92 -17.87 -0.71
C VAL A 358 -29.08 -18.52 0.06
N ASP A 359 -29.84 -17.72 0.82
CA ASP A 359 -31.06 -18.21 1.43
C ASP A 359 -32.15 -18.30 0.34
N PRO A 360 -32.65 -19.52 0.02
CA PRO A 360 -33.64 -19.68 -1.04
C PRO A 360 -34.99 -19.06 -0.70
N THR A 361 -35.20 -18.65 0.56
CA THR A 361 -36.44 -18.02 1.03
C THR A 361 -36.32 -16.51 1.24
N ALA A 362 -35.09 -15.96 1.19
CA ALA A 362 -34.81 -14.55 1.40
C ALA A 362 -34.64 -13.82 0.07
N GLY A 363 -35.58 -12.91 -0.22
CA GLY A 363 -35.44 -11.99 -1.34
C GLY A 363 -35.66 -12.64 -2.72
N ARG A 364 -35.03 -12.05 -3.73
CA ARG A 364 -35.10 -12.49 -5.12
C ARG A 364 -34.15 -13.68 -5.36
N ALA A 365 -34.64 -14.71 -6.08
CA ALA A 365 -33.77 -15.76 -6.58
C ALA A 365 -32.77 -15.18 -7.63
N LEU A 366 -31.51 -15.60 -7.53
CA LEU A 366 -30.50 -15.32 -8.55
C LEU A 366 -30.61 -16.32 -9.69
N GLU A 367 -30.64 -15.83 -10.93
CA GLU A 367 -30.76 -16.63 -12.12
C GLU A 367 -29.54 -16.46 -13.03
N PRO A 368 -29.24 -17.47 -13.90
CA PRO A 368 -28.21 -17.33 -14.92
C PRO A 368 -28.42 -16.06 -15.77
N GLY A 369 -27.33 -15.26 -15.88
CA GLY A 369 -27.35 -13.95 -16.55
C GLY A 369 -27.42 -12.77 -15.62
N ASP A 370 -27.84 -12.94 -14.36
CA ASP A 370 -27.67 -11.88 -13.36
C ASP A 370 -26.19 -11.55 -13.15
N VAL A 371 -25.90 -10.34 -12.66
CA VAL A 371 -24.56 -9.87 -12.37
C VAL A 371 -24.44 -9.56 -10.88
N VAL A 372 -23.44 -10.14 -10.24
CA VAL A 372 -23.15 -9.94 -8.82
C VAL A 372 -21.92 -9.07 -8.65
N GLY A 373 -22.02 -8.06 -7.80
CA GLY A 373 -20.90 -7.24 -7.32
C GLY A 373 -20.33 -7.79 -6.03
N PHE A 374 -19.02 -8.04 -6.02
CA PHE A 374 -18.28 -8.58 -4.87
C PHE A 374 -17.33 -7.55 -4.30
N GLY A 375 -17.41 -7.35 -2.98
CA GLY A 375 -16.35 -6.72 -2.20
C GLY A 375 -15.20 -7.68 -1.96
N ILE A 376 -14.02 -7.15 -1.76
CA ILE A 376 -12.78 -7.93 -1.60
C ILE A 376 -12.18 -7.73 -0.20
N SER A 377 -11.26 -8.59 0.21
CA SER A 377 -10.63 -8.54 1.54
C SER A 377 -9.15 -8.16 1.52
N HIS A 378 -8.53 -8.11 0.35
CA HIS A 378 -7.11 -7.75 0.21
C HIS A 378 -6.87 -7.04 -1.14
N PRO A 379 -6.82 -5.70 -1.13
CA PRO A 379 -6.68 -4.92 -2.36
C PRO A 379 -5.44 -5.28 -3.18
N CYS A 380 -4.28 -5.46 -2.54
CA CYS A 380 -3.01 -5.69 -3.23
C CYS A 380 -3.04 -6.94 -4.10
N THR A 381 -3.59 -8.06 -3.56
CA THR A 381 -3.68 -9.36 -4.23
C THR A 381 -4.95 -9.52 -5.07
N THR A 382 -5.78 -8.48 -5.16
CA THR A 382 -6.86 -8.38 -6.14
C THR A 382 -6.43 -7.55 -7.34
N LEU A 383 -5.86 -6.37 -7.10
CA LEU A 383 -5.46 -5.45 -8.17
C LEU A 383 -4.37 -6.03 -9.08
N ASP A 384 -3.46 -6.83 -8.54
CA ASP A 384 -2.38 -7.51 -9.29
C ASP A 384 -2.86 -8.53 -10.33
N LYS A 385 -4.14 -8.94 -10.26
CA LYS A 385 -4.76 -9.86 -11.22
C LYS A 385 -5.27 -9.16 -12.48
N TYR A 386 -5.32 -7.83 -12.48
CA TYR A 386 -5.83 -7.03 -13.57
C TYR A 386 -4.74 -6.20 -14.23
N ARG A 387 -4.89 -5.91 -15.51
CA ARG A 387 -4.07 -4.94 -16.26
C ARG A 387 -4.79 -3.61 -16.44
N THR A 388 -6.08 -3.61 -16.21
CA THR A 388 -6.95 -2.45 -16.38
C THR A 388 -8.02 -2.48 -15.30
N GLY A 389 -8.27 -1.33 -14.71
CA GLY A 389 -9.40 -1.08 -13.83
C GLY A 389 -10.23 0.10 -14.35
N PHE A 390 -11.43 0.28 -13.81
CA PHE A 390 -12.33 1.35 -14.18
C PHE A 390 -12.75 2.15 -12.95
N VAL A 391 -12.37 3.42 -12.92
CA VAL A 391 -12.88 4.36 -11.90
C VAL A 391 -14.27 4.79 -12.35
N THR A 392 -15.25 4.70 -11.43
CA THR A 392 -16.65 4.88 -11.79
C THR A 392 -17.39 5.89 -10.93
N ARG A 393 -18.40 6.56 -11.51
CA ARG A 393 -19.44 7.35 -10.84
C ARG A 393 -20.77 6.65 -11.04
N GLY A 394 -21.16 5.83 -10.06
CA GLY A 394 -22.23 4.87 -10.30
C GLY A 394 -21.85 3.91 -11.42
N ASP A 395 -22.67 3.82 -12.47
CA ASP A 395 -22.41 2.95 -13.63
C ASP A 395 -21.53 3.59 -14.71
N GLU A 396 -21.30 4.89 -14.65
CA GLU A 396 -20.49 5.60 -15.63
C GLU A 396 -19.00 5.44 -15.36
N VAL A 397 -18.24 5.08 -16.39
CA VAL A 397 -16.77 5.04 -16.34
C VAL A 397 -16.24 6.46 -16.47
N ALA A 398 -15.72 6.99 -15.37
CA ALA A 398 -15.07 8.29 -15.32
C ALA A 398 -13.65 8.24 -15.89
N GLU A 399 -12.91 7.16 -15.58
CA GLU A 399 -11.53 6.98 -15.98
C GLU A 399 -11.20 5.48 -16.15
N ARG A 400 -10.42 5.16 -17.17
CA ARG A 400 -9.79 3.85 -17.32
C ARG A 400 -8.38 3.96 -16.79
N ILE A 401 -8.01 3.12 -15.85
CA ILE A 401 -6.68 3.10 -15.24
C ILE A 401 -5.87 1.89 -15.69
N THR A 402 -4.55 2.07 -15.76
CA THR A 402 -3.60 0.98 -16.00
C THR A 402 -3.05 0.49 -14.66
N LEU A 403 -2.84 -0.82 -14.55
CA LEU A 403 -2.26 -1.50 -13.40
C LEU A 403 -0.95 -2.15 -13.84
N ASP A 404 0.18 -1.49 -13.55
CA ASP A 404 1.53 -1.79 -14.08
C ASP A 404 2.29 -2.79 -13.18
N PHE A 405 1.64 -3.92 -12.87
CA PHE A 405 2.26 -5.01 -12.09
C PHE A 405 3.24 -5.84 -12.91
#